data_5367de09e7707f09534cd6ee9db9230c
#
_entry.id   5367de09e7707f09534cd6ee9db9230c
#
_cell.length_a   1.000
_cell.length_b   1.000
_cell.length_c   1.000
_cell.angle_alpha   90.00
_cell.angle_beta   90.00
_cell.angle_gamma   90.00
#
_symmetry.space_group_name_H-M   'P 1'
#
loop_
_entity.id
_entity.type
_entity.pdbx_description
1 polymer ?
#
loop_
_entity_poly.entity_id
_entity_poly.type
_entity_poly.pdbx_seq_one_letter_code
_entity_poly.pdbx_strand_id
1 'polypeptide(L)'
;ANASYWTMPFFAQSGLEITIKGDFPNSRYFGIDVYGSDSLSFAVNGVDSTLADYQIGADPGGANPWQTIDGVGSGSFTVRVNNNVAVDQPNVLPLSPTPLPVSLVPGLPNNMGYLMLRVYLPKEGDPNDTEYVRLPTVTLTLTNTNEVRELVPCDSAQSDGGQFGSNGVIGQLISNQLVANQGGPCEQDGSCPELLSFAAAGGLTTPFPNGIAGYVAALYQPAPGYISVVQARMPSSSRAYGDGPAPWPENGTDLRYWSFCNYLYQFPFPVIGAGGASGCVADYQAPIVGDLATLVLSSIEDRPVSTLANGSTLAWLPTSPSSPAAKEVVAIRNMLPSTSFQQSVTNISQYGNPDLAKQVMGIYYPVMTQCTIAT
;
A
#
# COMPACT_ATOMS: atom_id res chain seq x y z
N ALA A 1 9.44 5.44 4.97
CA ALA A 1 8.27 4.76 4.42
C ALA A 1 7.36 4.36 5.57
N ASN A 2 6.05 4.47 5.35
CA ASN A 2 5.07 4.20 6.40
C ASN A 2 4.49 2.77 6.30
N ALA A 3 5.10 1.91 5.51
CA ALA A 3 4.65 0.54 5.28
C ALA A 3 5.83 -0.39 5.00
N SER A 4 5.72 -1.62 5.47
CA SER A 4 6.66 -2.71 5.19
C SER A 4 5.92 -3.93 4.66
N TYR A 5 6.61 -4.67 3.82
CA TYR A 5 6.08 -5.84 3.14
C TYR A 5 7.06 -7.00 3.26
N TRP A 6 6.55 -8.16 3.67
CA TRP A 6 7.27 -9.42 3.63
C TRP A 6 6.58 -10.34 2.63
N THR A 7 7.33 -10.89 1.73
CA THR A 7 6.77 -11.69 0.63
C THR A 7 7.42 -13.06 0.58
N MET A 8 6.61 -14.07 0.38
CA MET A 8 7.01 -15.45 0.22
C MET A 8 6.46 -16.02 -1.08
N PRO A 9 7.29 -16.39 -2.07
CA PRO A 9 6.82 -17.14 -3.23
C PRO A 9 6.55 -18.60 -2.86
N PHE A 10 5.56 -19.20 -3.51
CA PHE A 10 5.25 -20.62 -3.35
C PHE A 10 4.74 -21.20 -4.68
N PHE A 11 4.74 -22.52 -4.80
CA PHE A 11 4.11 -23.20 -5.93
C PHE A 11 2.83 -23.86 -5.48
N ALA A 12 1.70 -23.38 -6.02
CA ALA A 12 0.41 -23.94 -5.76
C ALA A 12 0.34 -25.36 -6.37
N GLN A 13 0.03 -26.35 -5.53
CA GLN A 13 -0.10 -27.74 -5.94
C GLN A 13 -1.20 -28.43 -5.12
N SER A 14 -1.65 -29.55 -5.61
CA SER A 14 -2.66 -30.36 -4.91
C SER A 14 -2.14 -30.81 -3.54
N GLY A 15 -2.95 -30.60 -2.50
CA GLY A 15 -2.63 -30.96 -1.13
C GLY A 15 -1.74 -29.96 -0.40
N LEU A 16 -1.34 -28.84 -1.02
CA LEU A 16 -0.62 -27.79 -0.30
C LEU A 16 -1.60 -26.99 0.58
N GLU A 17 -1.28 -26.88 1.85
CA GLU A 17 -1.84 -25.93 2.80
C GLU A 17 -0.71 -25.08 3.41
N ILE A 18 -0.93 -23.77 3.51
CA ILE A 18 -0.03 -22.85 4.19
C ILE A 18 -0.72 -22.38 5.45
N THR A 19 -0.11 -22.58 6.62
CA THR A 19 -0.60 -22.08 7.90
C THR A 19 0.26 -20.93 8.34
N ILE A 20 -0.36 -19.79 8.67
CA ILE A 20 0.27 -18.57 9.14
C ILE A 20 -0.21 -18.34 10.57
N LYS A 21 0.69 -18.43 11.54
CA LYS A 21 0.36 -18.26 12.96
C LYS A 21 1.24 -17.19 13.59
N GLY A 22 0.61 -16.20 14.25
CA GLY A 22 1.33 -15.11 14.87
C GLY A 22 0.50 -14.37 15.90
N ASP A 23 1.14 -13.40 16.54
CA ASP A 23 0.47 -12.44 17.42
C ASP A 23 0.02 -11.24 16.59
N PHE A 24 -1.08 -10.58 17.00
CA PHE A 24 -1.51 -9.34 16.36
C PHE A 24 -0.46 -8.24 16.56
N PRO A 25 0.08 -7.63 15.49
CA PRO A 25 1.09 -6.60 15.62
C PRO A 25 0.50 -5.30 16.14
N ASN A 26 1.30 -4.52 16.87
CA ASN A 26 0.92 -3.18 17.29
C ASN A 26 1.18 -2.18 16.16
N SER A 27 0.24 -2.06 15.22
CA SER A 27 0.33 -1.23 14.03
C SER A 27 -1.01 -0.61 13.66
N ARG A 28 -1.01 0.42 12.81
CA ARG A 28 -2.23 1.03 12.29
C ARG A 28 -3.02 0.05 11.42
N TYR A 29 -2.33 -0.73 10.62
CA TYR A 29 -2.90 -1.73 9.74
C TYR A 29 -1.96 -2.92 9.59
N PHE A 30 -2.58 -4.07 9.46
CA PHE A 30 -1.96 -5.34 9.17
C PHE A 30 -2.83 -6.11 8.18
N GLY A 31 -2.24 -6.79 7.21
CA GLY A 31 -3.00 -7.59 6.25
C GLY A 31 -2.20 -8.73 5.68
N ILE A 32 -2.92 -9.76 5.26
CA ILE A 32 -2.37 -10.94 4.60
C ILE A 32 -3.01 -11.04 3.22
N ASP A 33 -2.18 -11.05 2.19
CA ASP A 33 -2.61 -11.14 0.80
C ASP A 33 -1.99 -12.37 0.14
N VAL A 34 -2.78 -13.01 -0.73
CA VAL A 34 -2.32 -14.05 -1.65
C VAL A 34 -2.50 -13.55 -3.07
N TYR A 35 -1.46 -13.68 -3.89
CA TYR A 35 -1.47 -13.27 -5.28
C TYR A 35 -1.24 -14.46 -6.21
N GLY A 36 -1.85 -14.40 -7.39
CA GLY A 36 -1.56 -15.31 -8.47
C GLY A 36 -0.18 -15.10 -9.09
N SER A 37 0.17 -15.90 -10.08
CA SER A 37 1.43 -15.76 -10.83
C SER A 37 1.51 -14.48 -11.68
N ASP A 38 0.37 -13.85 -11.93
CA ASP A 38 0.24 -12.52 -12.55
C ASP A 38 0.40 -11.38 -11.55
N SER A 39 0.70 -11.67 -10.28
CA SER A 39 0.76 -10.74 -9.16
C SER A 39 -0.54 -10.01 -8.83
N LEU A 40 -1.68 -10.47 -9.31
CA LEU A 40 -2.97 -9.87 -9.02
C LEU A 40 -3.70 -10.61 -7.89
N SER A 41 -4.52 -9.86 -7.15
CA SER A 41 -5.49 -10.42 -6.20
C SER A 41 -6.60 -11.15 -6.98
N PHE A 42 -7.20 -12.14 -6.34
CA PHE A 42 -8.25 -12.97 -6.94
C PHE A 42 -9.27 -13.37 -5.88
N ALA A 43 -10.36 -13.98 -6.33
CA ALA A 43 -11.34 -14.58 -5.46
C ALA A 43 -11.69 -16.00 -5.94
N VAL A 44 -11.95 -16.90 -5.01
CA VAL A 44 -12.40 -18.26 -5.27
C VAL A 44 -13.62 -18.56 -4.42
N ASN A 45 -14.71 -19.04 -5.01
CA ASN A 45 -15.97 -19.33 -4.33
C ASN A 45 -16.51 -18.14 -3.49
N GLY A 46 -16.26 -16.89 -3.93
CA GLY A 46 -16.66 -15.69 -3.22
C GLY A 46 -15.75 -15.30 -2.04
N VAL A 47 -14.64 -15.99 -1.84
CA VAL A 47 -13.63 -15.67 -0.84
C VAL A 47 -12.49 -14.90 -1.53
N ASP A 48 -12.25 -13.67 -1.08
CA ASP A 48 -11.16 -12.85 -1.58
C ASP A 48 -9.80 -13.38 -1.12
N SER A 49 -8.76 -13.13 -1.90
CA SER A 49 -7.38 -13.51 -1.55
C SER A 49 -6.68 -12.51 -0.63
N THR A 50 -7.44 -11.61 0.01
CA THR A 50 -6.97 -10.59 0.95
C THR A 50 -7.75 -10.69 2.26
N LEU A 51 -7.03 -10.67 3.39
CA LEU A 51 -7.58 -10.50 4.73
C LEU A 51 -7.00 -9.23 5.37
N ALA A 52 -7.85 -8.28 5.67
CA ALA A 52 -7.49 -7.13 6.50
C ALA A 52 -7.53 -7.52 7.99
N ASP A 53 -6.77 -6.81 8.80
CA ASP A 53 -6.63 -7.03 10.23
C ASP A 53 -7.96 -7.24 10.98
N TYR A 54 -8.93 -6.37 10.77
CA TYR A 54 -10.24 -6.44 11.44
C TYR A 54 -11.10 -7.64 11.02
N GLN A 55 -10.74 -8.31 9.92
CA GLN A 55 -11.42 -9.51 9.43
C GLN A 55 -10.82 -10.79 10.03
N ILE A 56 -9.63 -10.70 10.62
CA ILE A 56 -8.93 -11.86 11.18
C ILE A 56 -9.52 -12.19 12.56
N GLY A 57 -10.08 -13.37 12.71
CA GLY A 57 -10.52 -13.88 14.02
C GLY A 57 -9.31 -14.21 14.89
N ALA A 58 -9.37 -13.85 16.17
CA ALA A 58 -8.37 -14.29 17.15
C ALA A 58 -8.50 -15.77 17.45
N ASP A 59 -7.38 -16.42 17.79
CA ASP A 59 -7.37 -17.76 18.34
C ASP A 59 -8.11 -17.80 19.72
N PRO A 60 -8.61 -18.97 20.17
CA PRO A 60 -9.35 -19.07 21.42
C PRO A 60 -8.60 -18.46 22.61
N GLY A 61 -9.28 -17.57 23.34
CA GLY A 61 -8.74 -16.88 24.51
C GLY A 61 -8.05 -15.56 24.20
N GLY A 62 -7.92 -15.18 22.93
CA GLY A 62 -7.42 -13.89 22.49
C GLY A 62 -8.51 -12.92 22.04
N ALA A 63 -8.12 -11.68 21.76
CA ALA A 63 -8.96 -10.65 21.19
C ALA A 63 -8.20 -9.88 20.08
N ASN A 64 -8.87 -9.64 18.97
CA ASN A 64 -8.32 -8.85 17.89
C ASN A 64 -8.40 -7.35 18.23
N PRO A 65 -7.28 -6.61 18.31
CA PRO A 65 -7.27 -5.20 18.70
C PRO A 65 -8.02 -4.27 17.74
N TRP A 66 -8.20 -4.65 16.47
CA TRP A 66 -9.00 -3.87 15.52
C TRP A 66 -10.51 -4.13 15.62
N GLN A 67 -10.93 -5.08 16.47
CA GLN A 67 -12.33 -5.37 16.75
C GLN A 67 -12.77 -4.88 18.14
N THR A 68 -11.84 -4.42 18.99
CA THR A 68 -12.12 -3.91 20.34
C THR A 68 -12.31 -2.40 20.33
N ILE A 69 -13.21 -1.88 21.19
CA ILE A 69 -13.61 -0.46 21.18
C ILE A 69 -12.44 0.50 21.45
N ASP A 70 -11.47 0.09 22.21
CA ASP A 70 -10.31 0.88 22.64
C ASP A 70 -9.02 0.55 21.87
N GLY A 71 -9.09 -0.33 20.89
CA GLY A 71 -7.90 -0.82 20.17
C GLY A 71 -6.97 -1.67 21.04
N VAL A 72 -7.42 -2.04 22.25
CA VAL A 72 -6.67 -2.89 23.15
C VAL A 72 -7.09 -4.34 22.96
N GLY A 73 -6.19 -5.15 22.50
CA GLY A 73 -6.37 -6.58 22.34
C GLY A 73 -5.03 -7.27 22.43
N SER A 74 -5.04 -8.49 22.88
CA SER A 74 -3.86 -9.35 22.87
C SER A 74 -4.29 -10.74 22.48
N GLY A 75 -3.46 -11.42 21.72
CA GLY A 75 -3.73 -12.78 21.32
C GLY A 75 -3.05 -13.13 20.02
N SER A 76 -3.12 -14.38 19.70
CA SER A 76 -2.64 -14.92 18.45
C SER A 76 -3.77 -15.07 17.43
N PHE A 77 -3.36 -15.23 16.19
CA PHE A 77 -4.24 -15.60 15.09
C PHE A 77 -3.64 -16.80 14.35
N THR A 78 -4.51 -17.57 13.71
CA THR A 78 -4.13 -18.61 12.77
C THR A 78 -4.92 -18.41 11.49
N VAL A 79 -4.21 -18.14 10.38
CA VAL A 79 -4.78 -18.04 9.03
C VAL A 79 -4.29 -19.21 8.19
N ARG A 80 -5.18 -19.77 7.38
CA ARG A 80 -4.87 -20.88 6.47
C ARG A 80 -5.04 -20.43 5.04
N VAL A 81 -4.15 -20.91 4.17
CA VAL A 81 -4.24 -20.72 2.72
C VAL A 81 -4.30 -22.09 2.06
N ASN A 82 -5.40 -22.40 1.41
CA ASN A 82 -5.60 -23.70 0.76
C ASN A 82 -6.60 -23.60 -0.40
N ASN A 83 -6.83 -24.70 -1.11
CA ASN A 83 -7.77 -24.76 -2.24
C ASN A 83 -9.23 -25.04 -1.83
N ASN A 84 -9.47 -25.34 -0.56
CA ASN A 84 -10.82 -25.65 -0.06
C ASN A 84 -11.36 -24.47 0.76
N VAL A 85 -11.87 -23.46 0.06
CA VAL A 85 -12.37 -22.21 0.66
C VAL A 85 -13.87 -22.07 0.50
N ALA A 86 -14.53 -21.57 1.55
CA ALA A 86 -15.92 -21.18 1.56
C ALA A 86 -16.12 -19.89 2.37
N VAL A 87 -17.13 -19.10 2.01
CA VAL A 87 -17.39 -17.77 2.62
C VAL A 87 -17.72 -17.80 4.11
N ASP A 88 -18.12 -18.93 4.63
CA ASP A 88 -18.42 -19.15 6.06
C ASP A 88 -17.21 -19.62 6.89
N GLN A 89 -16.06 -19.79 6.26
CA GLN A 89 -14.83 -20.19 6.93
C GLN A 89 -14.01 -18.95 7.33
N PRO A 90 -13.91 -18.62 8.61
CA PRO A 90 -13.06 -17.51 9.06
C PRO A 90 -11.58 -17.88 8.87
N ASN A 91 -10.74 -16.85 8.67
CA ASN A 91 -9.29 -16.98 8.58
C ASN A 91 -8.80 -17.96 7.51
N VAL A 92 -9.52 -18.06 6.39
CA VAL A 92 -9.11 -18.91 5.26
C VAL A 92 -8.99 -18.07 4.01
N LEU A 93 -7.86 -18.20 3.31
CA LEU A 93 -7.57 -17.57 2.03
C LEU A 93 -7.43 -18.62 0.93
N PRO A 94 -7.82 -18.32 -0.31
CA PRO A 94 -7.61 -19.19 -1.44
C PRO A 94 -6.13 -19.27 -1.82
N LEU A 95 -5.67 -20.47 -2.17
CA LEU A 95 -4.26 -20.73 -2.50
C LEU A 95 -3.88 -20.23 -3.90
N SER A 96 -4.78 -20.37 -4.86
CA SER A 96 -4.54 -19.98 -6.25
C SER A 96 -5.83 -19.68 -6.98
N PRO A 97 -5.80 -18.80 -7.99
CA PRO A 97 -6.96 -18.55 -8.85
C PRO A 97 -7.28 -19.77 -9.73
N THR A 98 -8.52 -19.85 -10.17
CA THR A 98 -8.99 -20.88 -11.12
C THR A 98 -9.76 -20.19 -12.25
N PRO A 99 -9.29 -20.24 -13.52
CA PRO A 99 -8.04 -20.88 -14.00
C PRO A 99 -6.77 -20.17 -13.54
N LEU A 100 -5.63 -20.86 -13.63
CA LEU A 100 -4.33 -20.24 -13.36
C LEU A 100 -4.02 -19.16 -14.39
N PRO A 101 -3.62 -17.95 -13.99
CA PRO A 101 -3.24 -16.87 -14.90
C PRO A 101 -1.86 -17.13 -15.54
N VAL A 102 -1.57 -16.38 -16.57
CA VAL A 102 -0.22 -16.36 -17.14
C VAL A 102 0.71 -15.62 -16.18
N SER A 103 1.89 -16.18 -15.94
CA SER A 103 2.87 -15.55 -15.05
C SER A 103 3.28 -14.15 -15.55
N LEU A 104 3.30 -13.18 -14.64
CA LEU A 104 3.83 -11.84 -14.91
C LEU A 104 5.29 -11.90 -15.37
N VAL A 105 6.05 -12.83 -14.83
CA VAL A 105 7.47 -12.99 -15.15
C VAL A 105 7.62 -14.10 -16.18
N PRO A 106 8.07 -13.81 -17.41
CA PRO A 106 8.28 -14.82 -18.44
C PRO A 106 9.23 -15.90 -17.96
N GLY A 107 8.83 -17.15 -18.18
CA GLY A 107 9.62 -18.33 -17.78
C GLY A 107 9.37 -18.85 -16.37
N LEU A 108 8.59 -18.14 -15.54
CA LEU A 108 8.12 -18.69 -14.28
C LEU A 108 6.81 -19.47 -14.49
N PRO A 109 6.58 -20.55 -13.70
CA PRO A 109 5.38 -21.38 -13.83
C PRO A 109 4.11 -20.60 -13.46
N ASN A 110 3.02 -20.89 -14.16
CA ASN A 110 1.72 -20.27 -13.92
C ASN A 110 1.07 -20.64 -12.56
N ASN A 111 1.55 -21.69 -11.90
CA ASN A 111 1.13 -22.07 -10.55
C ASN A 111 2.01 -21.44 -9.45
N MET A 112 2.90 -20.53 -9.79
CA MET A 112 3.61 -19.74 -8.78
C MET A 112 2.63 -18.74 -8.17
N GLY A 113 2.58 -18.68 -6.84
CA GLY A 113 1.82 -17.69 -6.08
C GLY A 113 2.74 -16.92 -5.15
N TYR A 114 2.19 -15.87 -4.56
CA TYR A 114 2.91 -15.02 -3.61
C TYR A 114 2.04 -14.79 -2.39
N LEU A 115 2.57 -15.11 -1.21
CA LEU A 115 2.00 -14.71 0.06
C LEU A 115 2.68 -13.42 0.50
N MET A 116 1.91 -12.41 0.87
CA MET A 116 2.43 -11.12 1.32
C MET A 116 1.81 -10.74 2.65
N LEU A 117 2.67 -10.37 3.60
CA LEU A 117 2.30 -9.71 4.83
C LEU A 117 2.56 -8.22 4.69
N ARG A 118 1.56 -7.40 5.02
CA ARG A 118 1.64 -5.94 4.99
C ARG A 118 1.46 -5.37 6.39
N VAL A 119 2.34 -4.46 6.78
CA VAL A 119 2.22 -3.71 8.03
C VAL A 119 2.38 -2.23 7.74
N TYR A 120 1.45 -1.43 8.24
CA TYR A 120 1.49 0.03 8.12
C TYR A 120 1.56 0.66 9.49
N LEU A 121 2.46 1.62 9.63
CA LEU A 121 2.63 2.43 10.82
C LEU A 121 2.71 1.55 12.08
N PRO A 122 3.78 0.76 12.27
CA PRO A 122 4.04 0.11 13.54
C PRO A 122 4.21 1.18 14.62
N LYS A 123 3.72 0.90 15.84
CA LYS A 123 3.68 1.90 16.91
C LYS A 123 5.05 2.35 17.39
N GLU A 124 6.00 1.46 17.35
CA GLU A 124 7.38 1.71 17.79
C GLU A 124 8.35 1.10 16.78
N GLY A 125 9.35 1.89 16.38
CA GLY A 125 10.48 1.42 15.59
C GLY A 125 10.39 1.64 14.08
N ASP A 126 11.42 1.19 13.39
CA ASP A 126 11.48 1.17 11.94
C ASP A 126 10.59 0.05 11.42
N PRO A 127 9.64 0.32 10.50
CA PRO A 127 8.83 -0.72 9.89
C PRO A 127 9.64 -1.83 9.18
N ASN A 128 10.91 -1.59 8.92
CA ASN A 128 11.82 -2.59 8.39
C ASN A 128 12.59 -3.37 9.48
N ASP A 129 12.41 -2.98 10.75
CA ASP A 129 13.04 -3.66 11.87
C ASP A 129 12.10 -4.76 12.38
N THR A 130 12.48 -6.01 12.17
CA THR A 130 11.72 -7.18 12.61
C THR A 130 11.61 -7.31 14.13
N GLU A 131 12.41 -6.59 14.92
CA GLU A 131 12.31 -6.55 16.38
C GLU A 131 11.02 -5.87 16.85
N TYR A 132 10.47 -4.94 16.05
CA TYR A 132 9.24 -4.21 16.37
C TYR A 132 7.98 -4.84 15.80
N VAL A 133 8.10 -5.65 14.75
CA VAL A 133 7.01 -6.44 14.19
C VAL A 133 7.41 -7.90 14.20
N ARG A 134 6.90 -8.64 15.19
CA ARG A 134 7.12 -10.08 15.21
C ARG A 134 6.46 -10.72 14.00
N LEU A 135 7.27 -11.29 13.10
CA LEU A 135 6.76 -12.03 11.96
C LEU A 135 6.03 -13.29 12.40
N PRO A 136 4.91 -13.64 11.77
CA PRO A 136 4.24 -14.90 12.03
C PRO A 136 5.09 -16.09 11.58
N THR A 137 4.92 -17.21 12.24
CA THR A 137 5.43 -18.51 11.76
C THR A 137 4.61 -18.95 10.55
N VAL A 138 5.29 -19.37 9.49
CA VAL A 138 4.66 -19.91 8.28
C VAL A 138 5.03 -21.39 8.14
N THR A 139 4.03 -22.24 8.08
CA THR A 139 4.18 -23.69 7.92
C THR A 139 3.55 -24.14 6.61
N LEU A 140 4.31 -24.87 5.81
CA LEU A 140 3.83 -25.56 4.61
C LEU A 140 3.49 -27.01 4.96
N THR A 141 2.31 -27.47 4.60
CA THR A 141 1.88 -28.86 4.79
C THR A 141 1.45 -29.44 3.44
N LEU A 142 1.99 -30.59 3.07
CA LEU A 142 1.49 -31.40 1.96
C LEU A 142 0.59 -32.51 2.53
N THR A 143 -0.71 -32.32 2.47
CA THR A 143 -1.69 -33.24 3.09
C THR A 143 -1.71 -34.62 2.47
N ASN A 144 -1.27 -34.78 1.22
CA ASN A 144 -1.17 -36.05 0.52
C ASN A 144 0.04 -36.91 0.95
N THR A 145 1.10 -36.31 1.48
CA THR A 145 2.32 -36.99 1.96
C THR A 145 2.53 -36.85 3.47
N ASN A 146 1.73 -36.00 4.14
CA ASN A 146 1.94 -35.57 5.53
C ASN A 146 3.31 -34.90 5.77
N GLU A 147 3.90 -34.33 4.74
CA GLU A 147 5.13 -33.58 4.85
C GLU A 147 4.82 -32.20 5.43
N VAL A 148 5.56 -31.80 6.47
CA VAL A 148 5.41 -30.51 7.14
C VAL A 148 6.75 -29.80 7.17
N ARG A 149 6.77 -28.53 6.75
CA ARG A 149 7.96 -27.69 6.75
C ARG A 149 7.61 -26.32 7.33
N GLU A 150 8.27 -25.97 8.41
CA GLU A 150 8.27 -24.62 8.94
C GLU A 150 9.29 -23.76 8.17
N LEU A 151 8.89 -22.56 7.79
CA LEU A 151 9.77 -21.62 7.10
C LEU A 151 10.42 -20.67 8.10
N VAL A 152 11.71 -20.46 7.93
CA VAL A 152 12.46 -19.47 8.69
C VAL A 152 12.51 -18.19 7.85
N PRO A 153 12.16 -17.01 8.42
CA PRO A 153 12.34 -15.73 7.74
C PRO A 153 13.80 -15.56 7.28
N CYS A 154 14.01 -14.93 6.15
CA CYS A 154 15.34 -14.53 5.71
C CYS A 154 15.98 -13.62 6.77
N ASP A 155 17.27 -13.74 6.98
CA ASP A 155 18.01 -12.83 7.84
C ASP A 155 18.04 -11.40 7.26
N SER A 156 18.40 -10.41 8.09
CA SER A 156 18.40 -9.00 7.68
C SER A 156 19.34 -8.72 6.51
N ALA A 157 20.45 -9.47 6.38
CA ALA A 157 21.37 -9.33 5.25
C ALA A 157 20.77 -9.84 3.93
N GLN A 158 19.79 -10.76 4.01
CA GLN A 158 19.04 -11.25 2.86
C GLN A 158 17.75 -10.43 2.63
N SER A 159 17.32 -9.64 3.61
CA SER A 159 16.08 -8.84 3.54
C SER A 159 16.25 -7.55 2.75
N ASP A 160 17.46 -7.04 2.54
CA ASP A 160 17.76 -5.84 1.71
C ASP A 160 17.45 -6.05 0.22
N GLY A 161 16.40 -6.76 0.00
CA GLY A 161 15.82 -6.98 -1.29
C GLY A 161 15.60 -8.43 -1.65
N GLY A 162 16.19 -9.38 -0.96
CA GLY A 162 16.00 -10.80 -1.27
C GLY A 162 15.88 -11.10 -2.76
N GLN A 163 15.12 -12.10 -3.15
CA GLN A 163 14.85 -12.36 -4.58
C GLN A 163 13.87 -11.34 -5.20
N PHE A 164 13.11 -10.61 -4.39
CA PHE A 164 12.12 -9.61 -4.82
C PHE A 164 12.65 -8.17 -4.75
N GLY A 165 13.76 -7.92 -4.09
CA GLY A 165 14.38 -6.61 -4.08
C GLY A 165 14.97 -6.20 -5.42
N SER A 166 15.34 -4.94 -5.54
CA SER A 166 15.90 -4.38 -6.80
C SER A 166 17.13 -5.14 -7.31
N ASN A 167 17.88 -5.80 -6.42
CA ASN A 167 19.05 -6.60 -6.74
C ASN A 167 18.75 -8.11 -6.79
N GLY A 168 17.55 -8.54 -6.40
CA GLY A 168 17.13 -9.92 -6.45
C GLY A 168 16.73 -10.37 -7.85
N VAL A 169 16.86 -11.66 -8.15
CA VAL A 169 16.56 -12.21 -9.49
C VAL A 169 15.13 -11.91 -9.92
N ILE A 170 14.14 -12.08 -9.03
CA ILE A 170 12.71 -11.82 -9.34
C ILE A 170 12.47 -10.33 -9.45
N GLY A 171 13.02 -9.51 -8.54
CA GLY A 171 12.92 -8.07 -8.63
C GLY A 171 13.52 -7.51 -9.92
N GLN A 172 14.67 -8.02 -10.35
CA GLN A 172 15.26 -7.66 -11.63
C GLN A 172 14.43 -8.13 -12.83
N LEU A 173 13.84 -9.32 -12.78
CA LEU A 173 12.96 -9.81 -13.85
C LEU A 173 11.69 -8.95 -13.95
N ILE A 174 11.07 -8.61 -12.85
CA ILE A 174 9.93 -7.69 -12.80
C ILE A 174 10.34 -6.31 -13.32
N SER A 175 11.47 -5.76 -12.84
CA SER A 175 12.01 -4.49 -13.28
C SER A 175 12.29 -4.48 -14.78
N ASN A 176 12.98 -5.50 -15.29
CA ASN A 176 13.30 -5.62 -16.71
C ASN A 176 12.04 -5.72 -17.58
N GLN A 177 11.02 -6.46 -17.11
CA GLN A 177 9.74 -6.57 -17.82
C GLN A 177 9.00 -5.23 -17.87
N LEU A 178 9.03 -4.46 -16.77
CA LEU A 178 8.38 -3.15 -16.70
C LEU A 178 9.18 -2.07 -17.45
N VAL A 179 10.51 -2.15 -17.46
CA VAL A 179 11.38 -1.27 -18.25
C VAL A 179 11.31 -1.62 -19.74
N ALA A 180 11.23 -2.90 -20.11
CA ALA A 180 11.06 -3.33 -21.50
C ALA A 180 9.77 -2.79 -22.13
N ASN A 181 8.79 -2.48 -21.31
CA ASN A 181 7.53 -1.88 -21.70
C ASN A 181 7.57 -0.34 -21.79
N GLN A 182 8.73 0.29 -21.70
CA GLN A 182 9.03 1.71 -22.00
C GLN A 182 8.05 2.72 -21.37
N GLY A 183 8.08 2.86 -20.10
CA GLY A 183 7.31 3.90 -19.42
C GLY A 183 6.60 3.40 -18.18
N GLY A 184 5.94 4.29 -17.47
CA GLY A 184 5.06 3.89 -16.38
C GLY A 184 3.89 3.06 -16.90
N PRO A 185 3.22 2.35 -16.00
CA PRO A 185 2.07 1.49 -16.36
C PRO A 185 1.03 2.16 -17.25
N CYS A 186 0.80 3.43 -17.05
CA CYS A 186 -0.20 4.19 -17.77
C CYS A 186 0.22 4.57 -19.21
N GLU A 187 1.52 4.57 -19.55
CA GLU A 187 1.96 4.88 -20.91
C GLU A 187 1.68 3.73 -21.88
N GLN A 188 1.45 2.53 -21.35
CA GLN A 188 1.16 1.34 -22.16
C GLN A 188 -0.31 1.23 -22.53
N ASP A 189 -1.20 1.58 -21.63
CA ASP A 189 -2.66 1.49 -21.83
C ASP A 189 -3.31 2.83 -22.14
N GLY A 190 -2.52 3.91 -22.22
CA GLY A 190 -3.01 5.26 -22.50
C GLY A 190 -3.75 5.89 -21.32
N SER A 191 -3.64 5.31 -20.11
CA SER A 191 -4.32 5.80 -18.92
C SER A 191 -3.49 6.79 -18.11
N CYS A 192 -2.38 7.32 -18.69
CA CYS A 192 -1.58 8.33 -18.00
C CYS A 192 -2.42 9.55 -17.64
N PRO A 193 -2.43 9.98 -16.39
CA PRO A 193 -3.08 11.22 -16.02
C PRO A 193 -2.43 12.40 -16.72
N GLU A 194 -3.24 13.39 -17.05
CA GLU A 194 -2.71 14.66 -17.51
C GLU A 194 -1.81 15.28 -16.45
N LEU A 195 -0.83 16.10 -16.88
CA LEU A 195 0.02 16.83 -15.96
C LEU A 195 -0.84 17.68 -15.02
N LEU A 196 -0.52 17.61 -13.70
CA LEU A 196 -1.18 18.33 -12.62
C LEU A 196 -2.64 17.92 -12.35
N SER A 197 -3.15 16.89 -13.01
CA SER A 197 -4.51 16.37 -12.80
C SER A 197 -4.47 15.03 -12.09
N PHE A 198 -5.28 14.87 -11.04
CA PHE A 198 -5.36 13.63 -10.29
C PHE A 198 -6.32 12.65 -10.96
N ALA A 199 -5.85 11.44 -11.20
CA ALA A 199 -6.66 10.33 -11.69
C ALA A 199 -6.42 9.09 -10.85
N ALA A 200 -7.34 8.13 -10.88
CA ALA A 200 -7.10 6.86 -10.22
C ALA A 200 -5.86 6.19 -10.81
N ALA A 201 -4.94 5.83 -9.92
CA ALA A 201 -3.69 5.17 -10.26
C ALA A 201 -3.76 3.70 -9.88
N GLY A 202 -3.30 2.85 -10.77
CA GLY A 202 -3.37 1.40 -10.66
C GLY A 202 -3.73 0.80 -12.00
N GLY A 203 -4.12 -0.44 -12.03
CA GLY A 203 -4.50 -1.18 -13.21
C GLY A 203 -3.86 -2.54 -13.25
N LEU A 204 -4.12 -3.29 -14.30
CA LEU A 204 -3.61 -4.65 -14.52
C LEU A 204 -2.09 -4.77 -14.51
N THR A 205 -1.38 -3.65 -14.60
CA THR A 205 0.09 -3.60 -14.65
C THR A 205 0.74 -3.22 -13.32
N THR A 206 -0.04 -2.90 -12.29
CA THR A 206 0.51 -2.64 -10.95
C THR A 206 0.69 -3.95 -10.20
N PRO A 207 1.92 -4.45 -10.02
CA PRO A 207 2.13 -5.70 -9.30
C PRO A 207 1.77 -5.55 -7.83
N PHE A 208 1.19 -6.61 -7.29
CA PHE A 208 0.82 -6.72 -5.88
C PHE A 208 -0.10 -5.57 -5.39
N PRO A 209 -1.24 -5.33 -6.05
CA PRO A 209 -2.16 -4.29 -5.62
C PRO A 209 -2.67 -4.58 -4.21
N ASN A 210 -2.86 -3.54 -3.41
CA ASN A 210 -3.51 -3.72 -2.11
C ASN A 210 -5.03 -3.59 -2.31
N GLY A 211 -5.77 -4.70 -2.21
CA GLY A 211 -7.22 -4.76 -2.48
C GLY A 211 -8.08 -3.86 -1.59
N ILE A 212 -7.54 -3.39 -0.47
CA ILE A 212 -8.23 -2.51 0.49
C ILE A 212 -7.79 -1.04 0.39
N ALA A 213 -6.91 -0.71 -0.55
CA ALA A 213 -6.40 0.63 -0.76
C ALA A 213 -6.61 1.07 -2.20
N GLY A 214 -6.95 2.34 -2.38
CA GLY A 214 -6.99 3.00 -3.66
C GLY A 214 -6.06 4.20 -3.71
N TYR A 215 -5.67 4.59 -4.91
CA TYR A 215 -4.78 5.72 -5.15
C TYR A 215 -5.36 6.63 -6.21
N VAL A 216 -5.24 7.94 -5.99
CA VAL A 216 -5.24 8.92 -7.06
C VAL A 216 -3.89 9.59 -7.12
N ALA A 217 -3.39 9.81 -8.33
CA ALA A 217 -2.07 10.36 -8.55
C ALA A 217 -2.07 11.41 -9.64
N ALA A 218 -1.19 12.38 -9.52
CA ALA A 218 -0.93 13.38 -10.55
C ALA A 218 0.55 13.36 -10.93
N LEU A 219 0.82 13.37 -12.22
CA LEU A 219 2.15 13.57 -12.76
C LEU A 219 2.51 15.06 -12.74
N TYR A 220 3.75 15.36 -12.47
CA TYR A 220 4.28 16.70 -12.59
C TYR A 220 5.78 16.69 -12.96
N GLN A 221 6.25 17.79 -13.47
CA GLN A 221 7.65 17.99 -13.81
C GLN A 221 8.23 19.03 -12.86
N PRO A 222 9.11 18.65 -11.92
CA PRO A 222 9.85 19.63 -11.13
C PRO A 222 10.67 20.56 -12.05
N ALA A 223 10.71 21.83 -11.72
CA ALA A 223 11.50 22.80 -12.46
C ALA A 223 12.15 23.80 -11.52
N PRO A 224 13.40 24.23 -11.78
CA PRO A 224 14.05 25.26 -10.97
C PRO A 224 13.24 26.57 -10.94
N GLY A 225 13.10 27.18 -9.75
CA GLY A 225 12.31 28.38 -9.57
C GLY A 225 10.79 28.17 -9.49
N TYR A 226 10.34 26.91 -9.42
CA TYR A 226 8.95 26.55 -9.23
C TYR A 226 8.75 25.66 -8.03
N ILE A 227 7.61 25.83 -7.38
CA ILE A 227 7.07 24.89 -6.40
C ILE A 227 5.75 24.34 -6.91
N SER A 228 5.42 23.12 -6.52
CA SER A 228 4.10 22.55 -6.77
C SER A 228 3.31 22.51 -5.46
N VAL A 229 2.08 22.99 -5.49
CA VAL A 229 1.20 23.05 -4.31
C VAL A 229 0.02 22.13 -4.55
N VAL A 230 -0.22 21.21 -3.62
CA VAL A 230 -1.40 20.36 -3.59
C VAL A 230 -2.30 20.79 -2.43
N GLN A 231 -3.55 21.05 -2.73
CA GLN A 231 -4.57 21.32 -1.73
C GLN A 231 -5.68 20.29 -1.85
N ALA A 232 -6.05 19.69 -0.73
CA ALA A 232 -7.14 18.73 -0.67
C ALA A 232 -7.89 18.84 0.65
N ARG A 233 -9.23 18.76 0.58
CA ARG A 233 -10.02 18.46 1.77
C ARG A 233 -9.81 16.99 2.11
N MET A 234 -9.61 16.73 3.39
CA MET A 234 -9.30 15.37 3.82
C MET A 234 -10.51 14.75 4.51
N PRO A 235 -10.81 13.49 4.17
CA PRO A 235 -11.81 12.73 4.89
C PRO A 235 -11.36 12.48 6.33
N SER A 236 -12.32 12.25 7.21
CA SER A 236 -12.03 11.90 8.60
C SER A 236 -11.30 10.55 8.66
N SER A 237 -10.32 10.45 9.56
CA SER A 237 -9.54 9.24 9.78
C SER A 237 -9.26 9.04 11.26
N SER A 238 -8.84 7.83 11.63
CA SER A 238 -8.50 7.46 13.01
C SER A 238 -7.20 8.09 13.51
N ARG A 239 -7.00 9.38 13.27
CA ARG A 239 -5.77 10.12 13.58
C ARG A 239 -5.34 10.05 15.04
N ALA A 240 -6.30 9.91 15.95
CA ALA A 240 -6.04 9.86 17.39
C ALA A 240 -5.24 8.64 17.82
N TYR A 241 -5.23 7.59 17.01
CA TYR A 241 -4.52 6.35 17.32
C TYR A 241 -3.05 6.37 16.90
N GLY A 242 -2.59 7.43 16.20
CA GLY A 242 -1.23 7.51 15.71
C GLY A 242 -0.87 6.31 14.85
N ASP A 243 0.12 5.56 15.27
CA ASP A 243 0.67 4.37 14.63
C ASP A 243 0.22 3.04 15.28
N GLY A 244 -0.70 3.07 16.24
CA GLY A 244 -1.26 1.89 16.88
C GLY A 244 -2.52 1.34 16.21
N PRO A 245 -3.06 0.19 16.69
CA PRO A 245 -4.34 -0.35 16.27
C PRO A 245 -5.48 0.65 16.47
N ALA A 246 -6.40 0.68 15.51
CA ALA A 246 -7.63 1.45 15.58
C ALA A 246 -8.81 0.54 15.26
N PRO A 247 -9.89 0.56 16.05
CA PRO A 247 -11.08 -0.25 15.78
C PRO A 247 -11.62 0.02 14.38
N TRP A 248 -12.14 -1.02 13.72
CA TRP A 248 -12.70 -0.88 12.40
C TRP A 248 -13.89 -1.84 12.18
N PRO A 249 -14.99 -1.35 11.58
CA PRO A 249 -15.28 0.05 11.23
C PRO A 249 -15.48 0.92 12.49
N GLU A 250 -15.00 2.17 12.43
CA GLU A 250 -15.16 3.17 13.48
C GLU A 250 -16.28 4.14 13.12
N ASN A 251 -17.22 4.36 14.02
CA ASN A 251 -18.36 5.26 13.79
C ASN A 251 -17.89 6.70 13.56
N GLY A 252 -18.37 7.31 12.47
CA GLY A 252 -18.03 8.69 12.12
C GLY A 252 -16.67 8.87 11.45
N THR A 253 -16.00 7.79 11.12
CA THR A 253 -14.73 7.80 10.41
C THR A 253 -14.94 7.38 8.96
N ASP A 254 -14.44 8.17 8.01
CA ASP A 254 -14.53 7.91 6.59
C ASP A 254 -13.50 6.87 6.12
N LEU A 255 -12.26 7.00 6.61
CA LEU A 255 -11.13 6.15 6.25
C LEU A 255 -10.38 5.67 7.48
N ARG A 256 -9.82 4.46 7.45
CA ARG A 256 -8.85 4.01 8.43
C ARG A 256 -7.58 4.85 8.37
N TYR A 257 -7.11 5.14 7.16
CA TYR A 257 -5.83 5.76 6.91
C TYR A 257 -5.79 6.43 5.53
N TRP A 258 -5.08 7.55 5.47
CA TRP A 258 -4.69 8.16 4.21
C TRP A 258 -3.25 8.70 4.30
N SER A 259 -2.62 8.83 3.16
CA SER A 259 -1.29 9.43 3.05
C SER A 259 -1.08 10.10 1.71
N PHE A 260 -0.17 11.08 1.69
CA PHE A 260 0.41 11.62 0.47
C PHE A 260 1.85 11.15 0.36
N CYS A 261 2.25 10.71 -0.81
CA CYS A 261 3.63 10.37 -1.09
C CYS A 261 4.07 10.94 -2.44
N ASN A 262 5.32 11.41 -2.50
CA ASN A 262 5.98 11.81 -3.73
C ASN A 262 6.96 10.73 -4.18
N TYR A 263 6.83 10.31 -5.43
CA TYR A 263 7.60 9.22 -6.01
C TYR A 263 8.32 9.70 -7.26
N LEU A 264 9.50 9.17 -7.50
CA LEU A 264 10.13 9.26 -8.81
C LEU A 264 9.27 8.46 -9.81
N TYR A 265 8.90 9.06 -10.95
CA TYR A 265 8.15 8.37 -11.98
C TYR A 265 9.06 7.46 -12.82
N GLN A 266 9.58 6.47 -12.15
CA GLN A 266 10.43 5.43 -12.71
C GLN A 266 10.25 4.17 -11.87
N PHE A 267 9.99 3.04 -12.50
CA PHE A 267 9.87 1.78 -11.76
C PHE A 267 11.14 1.51 -10.92
N PRO A 268 11.04 1.05 -9.68
CA PRO A 268 9.85 0.62 -8.93
C PRO A 268 9.09 1.75 -8.18
N PHE A 269 9.10 2.96 -8.68
CA PHE A 269 8.47 4.15 -8.11
C PHE A 269 8.95 4.43 -6.67
N PRO A 270 10.26 4.64 -6.49
CA PRO A 270 10.78 4.88 -5.16
C PRO A 270 10.23 6.18 -4.58
N VAL A 271 9.90 6.13 -3.28
CA VAL A 271 9.56 7.33 -2.52
C VAL A 271 10.78 8.25 -2.47
N ILE A 272 10.59 9.51 -2.79
CA ILE A 272 11.65 10.50 -2.76
C ILE A 272 11.88 10.95 -1.33
N GLY A 273 13.13 10.79 -0.84
CA GLY A 273 13.57 11.31 0.44
C GLY A 273 14.73 12.29 0.24
N ALA A 274 14.71 13.43 0.91
CA ALA A 274 15.78 14.40 0.84
C ALA A 274 15.83 15.30 2.09
N GLY A 275 17.01 15.76 2.46
CA GLY A 275 17.19 16.69 3.58
C GLY A 275 16.67 16.17 4.93
N GLY A 276 16.71 14.86 5.15
CA GLY A 276 16.18 14.21 6.35
C GLY A 276 14.65 14.10 6.41
N ALA A 277 13.95 14.55 5.34
CA ALA A 277 12.51 14.40 5.23
C ALA A 277 12.14 13.17 4.40
N SER A 278 11.07 12.49 4.80
CA SER A 278 10.40 11.47 3.98
C SER A 278 9.60 12.16 2.89
N GLY A 279 9.56 11.58 1.70
CA GLY A 279 8.61 11.98 0.65
C GLY A 279 7.18 11.55 0.90
N CYS A 280 6.86 11.09 2.10
CA CYS A 280 5.51 10.73 2.52
C CYS A 280 5.09 11.49 3.77
N VAL A 281 3.80 11.82 3.85
CA VAL A 281 3.14 12.33 5.05
C VAL A 281 1.86 11.53 5.27
N ALA A 282 1.71 11.01 6.49
CA ALA A 282 0.54 10.27 6.91
C ALA A 282 -0.55 11.20 7.50
N ASP A 283 -1.76 10.69 7.62
CA ASP A 283 -2.92 11.41 8.15
C ASP A 283 -2.67 12.09 9.51
N TYR A 284 -2.00 11.42 10.44
CA TYR A 284 -1.68 11.96 11.76
C TYR A 284 -0.52 12.97 11.75
N GLN A 285 0.31 12.97 10.71
CA GLN A 285 1.45 13.87 10.53
C GLN A 285 1.09 15.14 9.75
N ALA A 286 0.09 15.04 8.86
CA ALA A 286 -0.28 16.15 8.00
C ALA A 286 -0.89 17.31 8.79
N PRO A 287 -0.38 18.53 8.65
CA PRO A 287 -1.08 19.71 9.16
C PRO A 287 -2.39 19.88 8.42
N ILE A 288 -3.49 20.02 9.18
CA ILE A 288 -4.83 20.27 8.63
C ILE A 288 -5.39 21.52 9.30
N VAL A 289 -5.86 22.44 8.47
CA VAL A 289 -6.55 23.65 8.91
C VAL A 289 -8.03 23.51 8.51
N GLY A 290 -8.89 23.34 9.51
CA GLY A 290 -10.26 22.90 9.27
C GLY A 290 -10.26 21.45 8.76
N ASP A 291 -10.59 21.26 7.49
CA ASP A 291 -10.54 19.98 6.78
C ASP A 291 -9.52 19.99 5.60
N LEU A 292 -8.78 21.10 5.43
CA LEU A 292 -7.89 21.33 4.31
C LEU A 292 -6.43 20.97 4.66
N ALA A 293 -5.84 20.06 3.90
CA ALA A 293 -4.41 19.81 3.85
C ALA A 293 -3.76 20.63 2.73
N THR A 294 -2.61 21.25 3.02
CA THR A 294 -1.79 21.93 2.02
C THR A 294 -0.39 21.29 2.02
N LEU A 295 0.02 20.81 0.86
CA LEU A 295 1.32 20.22 0.64
C LEU A 295 2.09 21.05 -0.36
N VAL A 296 3.39 21.21 -0.11
CA VAL A 296 4.31 21.87 -1.04
C VAL A 296 5.38 20.87 -1.45
N LEU A 297 5.54 20.71 -2.76
CA LEU A 297 6.58 19.90 -3.36
C LEU A 297 7.64 20.84 -3.95
N SER A 298 8.86 20.72 -3.47
CA SER A 298 9.98 21.58 -3.92
C SER A 298 11.33 20.92 -3.67
N SER A 299 12.38 21.52 -4.21
CA SER A 299 13.75 21.18 -3.85
C SER A 299 14.03 21.50 -2.36
N ILE A 300 15.15 21.02 -1.85
CA ILE A 300 15.58 21.34 -0.47
C ILE A 300 15.84 22.84 -0.32
N GLU A 301 16.44 23.45 -1.35
CA GLU A 301 16.78 24.85 -1.38
C GLU A 301 15.54 25.75 -1.32
N ASP A 302 14.46 25.29 -1.91
CA ASP A 302 13.18 25.99 -1.99
C ASP A 302 12.18 25.51 -0.93
N ARG A 303 12.65 24.83 0.11
CA ARG A 303 11.80 24.35 1.20
C ARG A 303 11.10 25.51 1.90
N PRO A 304 9.74 25.53 1.91
CA PRO A 304 9.01 26.62 2.54
C PRO A 304 9.09 26.55 4.07
N VAL A 305 8.79 27.65 4.73
CA VAL A 305 8.50 27.62 6.16
C VAL A 305 7.22 26.82 6.44
N SER A 306 7.18 26.07 7.53
CA SER A 306 6.03 25.22 7.88
C SER A 306 4.80 26.02 8.34
N THR A 307 4.97 27.28 8.69
CA THR A 307 3.88 28.18 9.09
C THR A 307 3.92 29.41 8.21
N LEU A 308 2.84 29.66 7.50
CA LEU A 308 2.66 30.86 6.69
C LEU A 308 2.30 32.06 7.54
N ALA A 309 2.43 33.28 6.97
CA ALA A 309 2.19 34.55 7.68
C ALA A 309 0.74 34.67 8.24
N ASN A 310 -0.23 33.97 7.65
CA ASN A 310 -1.61 33.89 8.13
C ASN A 310 -1.82 32.84 9.24
N GLY A 311 -0.76 32.21 9.76
CA GLY A 311 -0.82 31.14 10.75
C GLY A 311 -1.17 29.75 10.20
N SER A 312 -1.40 29.59 8.90
CA SER A 312 -1.62 28.30 8.28
C SER A 312 -0.36 27.45 8.34
N THR A 313 -0.54 26.16 8.51
CA THR A 313 0.55 25.17 8.45
C THR A 313 0.45 24.37 7.15
N LEU A 314 1.60 23.88 6.67
CA LEU A 314 1.70 23.07 5.46
C LEU A 314 2.63 21.88 5.69
N ALA A 315 2.47 20.83 4.88
CA ALA A 315 3.44 19.75 4.78
C ALA A 315 4.38 19.99 3.59
N TRP A 316 5.66 19.64 3.75
CA TRP A 316 6.62 19.68 2.67
C TRP A 316 7.01 18.25 2.26
N LEU A 317 6.97 18.00 0.95
CA LEU A 317 7.47 16.78 0.33
C LEU A 317 8.61 17.15 -0.61
N PRO A 318 9.82 16.56 -0.45
CA PRO A 318 10.95 16.88 -1.30
C PRO A 318 10.76 16.38 -2.73
N THR A 319 11.29 17.13 -3.70
CA THR A 319 11.57 16.64 -5.05
C THR A 319 12.91 15.92 -5.10
N SER A 320 13.16 15.12 -6.13
CA SER A 320 14.36 14.30 -6.25
C SER A 320 15.63 15.13 -6.46
N PRO A 321 16.58 15.11 -5.52
CA PRO A 321 17.86 15.81 -5.71
C PRO A 321 18.77 15.08 -6.71
N SER A 322 18.63 13.78 -6.86
CA SER A 322 19.45 12.97 -7.78
C SER A 322 18.95 12.98 -9.22
N SER A 323 17.70 13.39 -9.43
CA SER A 323 17.05 13.39 -10.75
C SER A 323 16.13 14.60 -10.88
N PRO A 324 16.65 15.85 -10.78
CA PRO A 324 15.84 17.06 -10.66
C PRO A 324 15.02 17.40 -11.92
N ALA A 325 15.34 16.78 -13.04
CA ALA A 325 14.60 16.94 -14.30
C ALA A 325 13.70 15.75 -14.62
N ALA A 326 13.65 14.73 -13.76
CA ALA A 326 12.77 13.60 -14.00
C ALA A 326 11.32 13.96 -13.67
N LYS A 327 10.39 13.31 -14.36
CA LYS A 327 8.97 13.37 -13.94
C LYS A 327 8.81 12.73 -12.57
N GLU A 328 7.95 13.29 -11.79
CA GLU A 328 7.56 12.78 -10.47
C GLU A 328 6.05 12.58 -10.43
N VAL A 329 5.61 11.76 -9.48
CA VAL A 329 4.20 11.51 -9.24
C VAL A 329 3.87 11.70 -7.77
N VAL A 330 2.94 12.59 -7.48
CA VAL A 330 2.36 12.71 -6.16
C VAL A 330 1.08 11.88 -6.09
N ALA A 331 1.01 10.98 -5.13
CA ALA A 331 -0.14 10.11 -4.96
C ALA A 331 -0.79 10.30 -3.58
N ILE A 332 -2.11 10.24 -3.58
CA ILE A 332 -2.95 10.15 -2.38
C ILE A 332 -3.44 8.72 -2.28
N ARG A 333 -3.20 8.11 -1.13
CA ARG A 333 -3.73 6.80 -0.77
C ARG A 333 -4.94 6.97 0.13
N ASN A 334 -6.04 6.27 -0.18
CA ASN A 334 -7.11 5.97 0.75
C ASN A 334 -7.08 4.49 1.10
N MET A 335 -7.20 4.16 2.36
CA MET A 335 -7.18 2.78 2.84
C MET A 335 -8.35 2.51 3.76
N LEU A 336 -9.01 1.37 3.55
CA LEU A 336 -10.19 0.92 4.29
C LEU A 336 -11.23 2.05 4.41
N PRO A 337 -11.91 2.42 3.33
CA PRO A 337 -13.04 3.33 3.43
C PRO A 337 -14.18 2.67 4.18
N SER A 338 -14.90 3.47 4.98
CA SER A 338 -16.17 3.03 5.54
C SER A 338 -17.20 2.84 4.41
N THR A 339 -18.15 1.97 4.62
CA THR A 339 -19.21 1.70 3.61
C THR A 339 -20.09 2.92 3.31
N SER A 340 -20.14 3.90 4.22
CA SER A 340 -20.84 5.16 4.05
C SER A 340 -20.04 6.20 3.24
N PHE A 341 -18.72 6.07 3.15
CA PHE A 341 -17.86 7.02 2.46
C PHE A 341 -17.79 6.73 0.96
N GLN A 342 -18.75 7.25 0.21
CA GLN A 342 -18.86 7.00 -1.25
C GLN A 342 -17.83 7.78 -2.06
N GLN A 343 -17.20 8.81 -1.52
CA GLN A 343 -16.18 9.65 -2.17
C GLN A 343 -14.77 9.06 -2.09
N SER A 344 -14.65 7.82 -1.65
CA SER A 344 -13.35 7.12 -1.63
C SER A 344 -12.78 6.91 -3.03
N VAL A 345 -11.47 7.01 -3.15
CA VAL A 345 -10.74 6.67 -4.38
C VAL A 345 -10.94 5.22 -4.82
N THR A 346 -11.27 4.31 -3.90
CA THR A 346 -11.58 2.92 -4.20
C THR A 346 -12.85 2.74 -5.02
N ASN A 347 -13.72 3.76 -5.07
CA ASN A 347 -14.96 3.74 -5.84
C ASN A 347 -14.80 4.27 -7.27
N ILE A 348 -13.58 4.67 -7.66
CA ILE A 348 -13.30 5.11 -9.04
C ILE A 348 -13.10 3.88 -9.91
N SER A 349 -14.01 3.66 -10.84
CA SER A 349 -14.06 2.44 -11.66
C SER A 349 -13.12 2.44 -12.87
N GLN A 350 -12.49 3.58 -13.19
CA GLN A 350 -11.62 3.72 -14.35
C GLN A 350 -10.34 4.45 -13.98
N TYR A 351 -9.20 3.83 -14.29
CA TYR A 351 -7.89 4.42 -14.13
C TYR A 351 -7.59 5.48 -15.19
N GLY A 352 -6.73 6.43 -14.86
CA GLY A 352 -6.25 7.46 -15.78
C GLY A 352 -7.29 8.51 -16.19
N ASN A 353 -8.49 8.49 -15.59
CA ASN A 353 -9.56 9.43 -15.93
C ASN A 353 -9.76 10.47 -14.81
N PRO A 354 -9.24 11.71 -14.97
CA PRO A 354 -9.34 12.75 -13.96
C PRO A 354 -10.76 13.28 -13.77
N ASP A 355 -11.59 13.32 -14.82
CA ASP A 355 -12.97 13.77 -14.71
C ASP A 355 -13.80 12.82 -13.87
N LEU A 356 -13.63 11.52 -14.05
CA LEU A 356 -14.30 10.52 -13.22
C LEU A 356 -13.79 10.58 -11.77
N ALA A 357 -12.49 10.76 -11.57
CA ALA A 357 -11.93 10.95 -10.23
C ALA A 357 -12.55 12.17 -9.53
N LYS A 358 -12.64 13.30 -10.24
CA LYS A 358 -13.30 14.52 -9.74
C LYS A 358 -14.77 14.31 -9.43
N GLN A 359 -15.47 13.57 -10.28
CA GLN A 359 -16.89 13.27 -10.08
C GLN A 359 -17.10 12.41 -8.82
N VAL A 360 -16.32 11.34 -8.63
CA VAL A 360 -16.44 10.43 -7.49
C VAL A 360 -16.01 11.10 -6.21
N MET A 361 -14.83 11.73 -6.19
CA MET A 361 -14.27 12.32 -4.97
C MET A 361 -14.97 13.62 -4.55
N GLY A 362 -15.61 14.33 -5.48
CA GLY A 362 -16.34 15.56 -5.19
C GLY A 362 -15.46 16.60 -4.50
N ILE A 363 -15.85 17.01 -3.29
CA ILE A 363 -15.12 18.02 -2.49
C ILE A 363 -13.74 17.55 -2.01
N TYR A 364 -13.47 16.25 -2.01
CA TYR A 364 -12.18 15.66 -1.61
C TYR A 364 -11.20 15.54 -2.78
N TYR A 365 -11.61 15.92 -4.00
CA TYR A 365 -10.73 15.89 -5.14
C TYR A 365 -9.59 16.91 -4.96
N PRO A 366 -8.31 16.47 -5.03
CA PRO A 366 -7.17 17.35 -4.82
C PRO A 366 -6.96 18.29 -6.02
N VAL A 367 -6.48 19.48 -5.72
CA VAL A 367 -6.07 20.46 -6.74
C VAL A 367 -4.56 20.65 -6.65
N MET A 368 -3.88 20.53 -7.77
CA MET A 368 -2.44 20.77 -7.89
C MET A 368 -2.18 22.00 -8.78
N THR A 369 -1.28 22.86 -8.33
CA THR A 369 -0.89 24.06 -9.04
C THR A 369 0.63 24.22 -8.96
N GLN A 370 1.27 24.61 -10.08
CA GLN A 370 2.66 25.05 -10.06
C GLN A 370 2.72 26.57 -9.97
N CYS A 371 3.57 27.05 -9.07
CA CYS A 371 3.78 28.48 -8.81
C CYS A 371 5.25 28.83 -8.98
N THR A 372 5.54 30.01 -9.51
CA THR A 372 6.88 30.58 -9.50
C THR A 372 7.24 31.04 -8.09
N ILE A 373 8.49 30.84 -7.71
CA ILE A 373 9.02 31.40 -6.47
C ILE A 373 9.32 32.87 -6.78
N ALA A 374 8.64 33.78 -6.06
CA ALA A 374 8.98 35.19 -6.15
C ALA A 374 10.37 35.39 -5.52
N THR A 375 11.33 35.85 -6.31
CA THR A 375 12.68 36.22 -5.86
C THR A 375 12.68 37.57 -5.14
#